data_e20f265504ae8b6970fc2eebc1468749
#
_entry.id   e20f265504ae8b6970fc2eebc1468749
#
_cell.length_a   1.000
_cell.length_b   1.000
_cell.length_c   1.000
_cell.angle_alpha   90.00
_cell.angle_beta   90.00
_cell.angle_gamma   90.00
#
_symmetry.space_group_name_H-M   'P 1'
#
loop_
_entity.id
_entity.type
_entity.pdbx_description
1 polymer ?
#
loop_
_entity_poly.entity_id
_entity_poly.type
_entity_poly.pdbx_seq_one_letter_code
_entity_poly.pdbx_strand_id
1 'polypeptide(L)'
;QLELRLSEELGEKHLDSMGFSLPKSVKTVGTYTSYLKEKNLLYISGQLPIKNNKILYTGKINNKNKKYGYRASELCALNILALVNIAIKGNINKIKKCLRLNGFVNTNNNFYDIPFVINGASDLIKNILKEKGIHTRTAIGVYNLPLNASVEIDAVFLIK
;
A
#
# COMPACT_ATOMS: atom_id res chain seq x y z
N GLN A 1 -17.97 12.37 -17.99
CA GLN A 1 -17.04 13.35 -17.35
C GLN A 1 -17.54 13.82 -15.98
N LEU A 2 -18.84 14.02 -15.78
CA LEU A 2 -19.41 14.46 -14.49
C LEU A 2 -19.40 13.33 -13.44
N GLU A 3 -19.73 12.11 -13.84
CA GLU A 3 -19.69 10.93 -12.97
C GLU A 3 -18.24 10.54 -12.57
N LEU A 4 -17.29 10.75 -13.48
CA LEU A 4 -15.85 10.56 -13.21
C LEU A 4 -15.35 11.56 -12.15
N ARG A 5 -15.71 12.82 -12.23
CA ARG A 5 -15.35 13.85 -11.24
C ARG A 5 -15.98 13.58 -9.88
N LEU A 6 -17.25 13.16 -9.83
CA LEU A 6 -17.94 12.84 -8.57
C LEU A 6 -17.34 11.61 -7.87
N SER A 7 -16.84 10.63 -8.62
CA SER A 7 -16.18 9.44 -8.03
C SER A 7 -14.77 9.75 -7.52
N GLU A 8 -14.04 10.63 -8.19
CA GLU A 8 -12.75 11.16 -7.73
C GLU A 8 -12.93 11.96 -6.43
N GLU A 9 -13.87 12.88 -6.39
CA GLU A 9 -14.18 13.68 -5.22
C GLU A 9 -14.66 12.84 -4.03
N LEU A 10 -15.45 11.79 -4.26
CA LEU A 10 -15.95 10.91 -3.18
C LEU A 10 -14.83 10.04 -2.61
N GLY A 11 -13.91 9.55 -3.45
CA GLY A 11 -12.74 8.78 -2.99
C GLY A 11 -11.78 9.62 -2.17
N GLU A 12 -11.46 10.83 -2.63
CA GLU A 12 -10.61 11.78 -1.92
C GLU A 12 -11.26 12.26 -0.62
N LYS A 13 -12.54 12.62 -0.65
CA LYS A 13 -13.30 13.02 0.56
C LYS A 13 -13.37 11.91 1.59
N HIS A 14 -13.48 10.65 1.18
CA HIS A 14 -13.48 9.53 2.12
C HIS A 14 -12.11 9.37 2.78
N LEU A 15 -11.03 9.47 2.03
CA LEU A 15 -9.66 9.47 2.54
C LEU A 15 -9.43 10.65 3.49
N ASP A 16 -9.84 11.85 3.11
CA ASP A 16 -9.73 13.06 3.94
C ASP A 16 -10.50 12.92 5.25
N SER A 17 -11.71 12.33 5.22
CA SER A 17 -12.50 12.07 6.42
C SER A 17 -11.82 11.10 7.39
N MET A 18 -10.92 10.25 6.90
CA MET A 18 -10.12 9.32 7.69
C MET A 18 -8.76 9.91 8.11
N GLY A 19 -8.45 11.15 7.70
CA GLY A 19 -7.18 11.81 7.97
C GLY A 19 -6.03 11.38 7.06
N PHE A 20 -6.33 10.80 5.90
CA PHE A 20 -5.34 10.36 4.92
C PHE A 20 -5.47 11.16 3.61
N SER A 21 -4.34 11.37 2.95
CA SER A 21 -4.27 11.88 1.59
C SER A 21 -3.44 10.94 0.72
N LEU A 22 -3.83 10.76 -0.55
CA LEU A 22 -3.02 9.98 -1.48
C LEU A 22 -1.71 10.71 -1.79
N PRO A 23 -0.56 10.05 -1.63
CA PRO A 23 0.71 10.63 -2.04
C PRO A 23 0.79 10.78 -3.57
N LYS A 24 1.61 11.70 -4.04
CA LYS A 24 1.97 11.76 -5.47
C LYS A 24 2.78 10.50 -5.81
N SER A 25 2.64 9.99 -7.05
CA SER A 25 3.36 8.81 -7.49
C SER A 25 4.87 9.00 -7.33
N VAL A 26 5.53 7.97 -6.83
CA VAL A 26 6.98 7.93 -6.65
C VAL A 26 7.61 7.25 -7.86
N LYS A 27 8.74 7.76 -8.33
CA LYS A 27 9.53 7.10 -9.38
C LYS A 27 10.06 5.75 -8.88
N THR A 28 10.09 4.76 -9.77
CA THR A 28 10.66 3.45 -9.47
C THR A 28 12.16 3.54 -9.21
N VAL A 29 12.63 2.70 -8.29
CA VAL A 29 14.06 2.50 -8.02
C VAL A 29 14.50 1.25 -8.76
N GLY A 30 14.80 1.34 -10.07
CA GLY A 30 15.26 0.20 -10.85
C GLY A 30 14.64 0.13 -12.25
N THR A 31 14.95 -0.95 -12.95
CA THR A 31 14.56 -1.19 -14.35
C THR A 31 13.22 -1.94 -14.42
N TYR A 32 12.15 -1.35 -13.88
CA TYR A 32 10.81 -1.93 -13.90
C TYR A 32 9.75 -0.84 -13.84
N THR A 33 8.49 -1.21 -14.05
CA THR A 33 7.36 -0.28 -13.94
C THR A 33 6.71 -0.38 -12.55
N SER A 34 6.11 0.72 -12.08
CA SER A 34 5.45 0.77 -10.78
C SER A 34 4.12 -0.02 -10.75
N TYR A 35 3.47 -0.17 -11.88
CA TYR A 35 2.30 -1.04 -12.02
C TYR A 35 2.20 -1.60 -13.44
N LEU A 36 1.52 -2.73 -13.57
CA LEU A 36 1.25 -3.38 -14.83
C LEU A 36 -0.20 -3.87 -14.85
N LYS A 37 -0.92 -3.51 -15.90
CA LYS A 37 -2.28 -3.98 -16.15
C LYS A 37 -2.25 -5.08 -17.19
N GLU A 38 -2.79 -6.24 -16.85
CA GLU A 38 -2.98 -7.37 -17.77
C GLU A 38 -4.43 -7.85 -17.65
N LYS A 39 -5.22 -7.61 -18.71
CA LYS A 39 -6.67 -7.85 -18.69
C LYS A 39 -7.33 -7.14 -17.49
N ASN A 40 -7.94 -7.87 -16.59
CA ASN A 40 -8.61 -7.35 -15.40
C ASN A 40 -7.72 -7.38 -14.15
N LEU A 41 -6.46 -7.73 -14.28
CA LEU A 41 -5.49 -7.76 -13.19
C LEU A 41 -4.60 -6.53 -13.21
N LEU A 42 -4.41 -5.94 -12.05
CA LEU A 42 -3.50 -4.83 -11.83
C LEU A 42 -2.46 -5.25 -10.81
N TYR A 43 -1.22 -5.35 -11.26
CA TYR A 43 -0.06 -5.67 -10.45
C TYR A 43 0.62 -4.40 -10.00
N ILE A 44 0.82 -4.24 -8.71
CA ILE A 44 1.53 -3.10 -8.12
C ILE A 44 2.87 -3.58 -7.60
N SER A 45 3.94 -2.99 -8.09
CA SER A 45 5.30 -3.27 -7.62
C SER A 45 5.48 -2.89 -6.14
N GLY A 46 6.47 -3.48 -5.49
CA GLY A 46 6.78 -3.21 -4.09
C GLY A 46 6.87 -1.72 -3.79
N GLN A 47 6.10 -1.28 -2.79
CA GLN A 47 6.08 0.10 -2.33
C GLN A 47 6.76 0.21 -0.98
N LEU A 48 7.64 1.19 -0.88
CA LEU A 48 8.33 1.58 0.35
C LEU A 48 7.54 2.69 1.07
N PRO A 49 7.81 2.94 2.36
CA PRO A 49 7.13 4.01 3.10
C PRO A 49 7.72 5.39 2.76
N ILE A 50 7.51 5.83 1.52
CA ILE A 50 8.03 7.07 0.95
C ILE A 50 6.90 8.09 0.87
N LYS A 51 7.19 9.32 1.28
CA LYS A 51 6.33 10.49 1.13
C LYS A 51 7.18 11.70 0.72
N ASN A 52 6.71 12.46 -0.28
CA ASN A 52 7.43 13.62 -0.80
C ASN A 52 8.89 13.30 -1.18
N ASN A 53 9.10 12.18 -1.87
CA ASN A 53 10.42 11.67 -2.28
C ASN A 53 11.39 11.34 -1.15
N LYS A 54 10.90 11.24 0.08
CA LYS A 54 11.69 10.86 1.26
C LYS A 54 11.15 9.59 1.89
N ILE A 55 12.05 8.67 2.24
CA ILE A 55 11.69 7.53 3.06
C ILE A 55 11.49 7.99 4.50
N LEU A 56 10.29 7.76 5.05
CA LEU A 56 9.94 8.25 6.39
C LEU A 56 10.18 7.23 7.49
N TYR A 57 10.21 5.94 7.14
CA TYR A 57 10.30 4.85 8.11
C TYR A 57 11.43 3.93 7.70
N THR A 58 12.51 3.95 8.47
CA THR A 58 13.73 3.17 8.20
C THR A 58 14.12 2.33 9.41
N GLY A 59 14.95 1.33 9.15
CA GLY A 59 15.54 0.49 10.18
C GLY A 59 14.70 -0.72 10.55
N LYS A 60 15.24 -1.51 11.45
CA LYS A 60 14.67 -2.80 11.82
C LYS A 60 13.52 -2.65 12.82
N ILE A 61 12.49 -3.45 12.62
CA ILE A 61 11.33 -3.53 13.49
C ILE A 61 11.57 -4.61 14.56
N ASN A 62 11.14 -4.30 15.77
CA ASN A 62 11.22 -5.16 16.93
C ASN A 62 9.98 -4.95 17.84
N ASN A 63 9.92 -5.62 18.96
CA ASN A 63 8.79 -5.51 19.88
C ASN A 63 8.57 -4.12 20.47
N LYS A 64 9.62 -3.29 20.56
CA LYS A 64 9.52 -1.93 21.11
C LYS A 64 8.99 -0.92 20.11
N ASN A 65 9.27 -1.08 18.80
CA ASN A 65 8.91 -0.14 17.76
C ASN A 65 7.89 -0.70 16.73
N LYS A 66 7.20 -1.78 17.04
CA LYS A 66 6.25 -2.40 16.10
C LYS A 66 5.11 -1.47 15.66
N LYS A 67 4.73 -0.49 16.49
CA LYS A 67 3.76 0.56 16.11
C LYS A 67 4.32 1.50 15.05
N TYR A 68 5.60 1.80 15.09
CA TYR A 68 6.31 2.51 14.02
C TYR A 68 6.25 1.70 12.71
N GLY A 69 6.46 0.39 12.79
CA GLY A 69 6.30 -0.51 11.65
C GLY A 69 4.86 -0.53 11.10
N TYR A 70 3.85 -0.53 11.97
CA TYR A 70 2.44 -0.42 11.58
C TYR A 70 2.19 0.86 10.76
N ARG A 71 2.74 2.00 11.19
CA ARG A 71 2.65 3.28 10.46
C ARG A 71 3.38 3.25 9.13
N ALA A 72 4.54 2.62 9.07
CA ALA A 72 5.25 2.39 7.82
C ALA A 72 4.40 1.59 6.82
N SER A 73 3.75 0.54 7.29
CA SER A 73 2.84 -0.31 6.53
C SER A 73 1.64 0.47 5.97
N GLU A 74 1.03 1.35 6.78
CA GLU A 74 -0.04 2.26 6.31
C GLU A 74 0.44 3.13 5.15
N LEU A 75 1.63 3.70 5.24
CA LEU A 75 2.18 4.56 4.17
C LEU A 75 2.46 3.77 2.89
N CYS A 76 2.97 2.54 3.00
CA CYS A 76 3.10 1.65 1.86
C CYS A 76 1.74 1.41 1.17
N ALA A 77 0.68 1.18 1.93
CA ALA A 77 -0.66 0.99 1.40
C ALA A 77 -1.22 2.25 0.73
N LEU A 78 -0.95 3.43 1.26
CA LEU A 78 -1.30 4.70 0.62
C LEU A 78 -0.59 4.85 -0.74
N ASN A 79 0.68 4.48 -0.82
CA ASN A 79 1.42 4.49 -2.09
C ASN A 79 0.86 3.48 -3.09
N ILE A 80 0.44 2.30 -2.64
CA ILE A 80 -0.26 1.31 -3.47
C ILE A 80 -1.56 1.91 -4.01
N LEU A 81 -2.40 2.50 -3.16
CA LEU A 81 -3.68 3.10 -3.56
C LEU A 81 -3.49 4.28 -4.51
N ALA A 82 -2.42 5.07 -4.36
CA ALA A 82 -2.09 6.14 -5.29
C ALA A 82 -1.82 5.60 -6.70
N LEU A 83 -1.08 4.49 -6.82
CA LEU A 83 -0.82 3.85 -8.11
C LEU A 83 -2.08 3.20 -8.69
N VAL A 84 -2.90 2.56 -7.87
CA VAL A 84 -4.21 2.04 -8.31
C VAL A 84 -5.06 3.18 -8.86
N ASN A 85 -5.13 4.30 -8.16
CA ASN A 85 -5.89 5.49 -8.59
C ASN A 85 -5.43 6.00 -9.96
N ILE A 86 -4.12 6.06 -10.19
CA ILE A 86 -3.57 6.43 -11.51
C ILE A 86 -3.98 5.41 -12.58
N ALA A 87 -3.85 4.13 -12.30
CA ALA A 87 -4.15 3.06 -13.26
C ALA A 87 -5.62 3.01 -13.67
N ILE A 88 -6.53 3.32 -12.76
CA ILE A 88 -7.98 3.37 -13.02
C ILE A 88 -8.48 4.77 -13.42
N LYS A 89 -7.56 5.72 -13.60
CA LYS A 89 -7.86 7.13 -13.97
C LYS A 89 -8.86 7.80 -13.02
N GLY A 90 -8.66 7.60 -11.72
CA GLY A 90 -9.48 8.19 -10.66
C GLY A 90 -10.88 7.58 -10.47
N ASN A 91 -11.26 6.59 -11.26
CA ASN A 91 -12.58 5.97 -11.13
C ASN A 91 -12.55 4.77 -10.18
N ILE A 92 -12.78 5.02 -8.91
CA ILE A 92 -12.78 4.01 -7.84
C ILE A 92 -13.78 2.86 -8.08
N ASN A 93 -14.84 3.11 -8.87
CA ASN A 93 -15.82 2.07 -9.23
C ASN A 93 -15.21 0.98 -10.14
N LYS A 94 -14.06 1.26 -10.75
CA LYS A 94 -13.30 0.24 -11.50
C LYS A 94 -12.60 -0.77 -10.62
N ILE A 95 -12.43 -0.52 -9.34
CA ILE A 95 -11.89 -1.51 -8.41
C ILE A 95 -12.97 -2.55 -8.13
N LYS A 96 -12.71 -3.79 -8.47
CA LYS A 96 -13.55 -4.93 -8.07
C LYS A 96 -13.14 -5.50 -6.73
N LYS A 97 -11.82 -5.69 -6.54
CA LYS A 97 -11.30 -6.29 -5.31
C LYS A 97 -9.79 -6.11 -5.18
N CYS A 98 -9.32 -5.94 -3.96
CA CYS A 98 -7.94 -6.25 -3.62
C CYS A 98 -7.82 -7.77 -3.49
N LEU A 99 -6.94 -8.39 -4.28
CA LEU A 99 -6.79 -9.85 -4.26
C LEU A 99 -5.71 -10.29 -3.28
N ARG A 100 -4.58 -9.58 -3.26
CA ARG A 100 -3.43 -10.01 -2.49
C ARG A 100 -2.53 -8.85 -2.09
N LEU A 101 -2.02 -8.92 -0.86
CA LEU A 101 -0.88 -8.15 -0.38
C LEU A 101 0.27 -9.09 -0.03
N ASN A 102 1.49 -8.75 -0.41
CA ASN A 102 2.71 -9.36 0.09
C ASN A 102 3.46 -8.32 0.93
N GLY A 103 3.56 -8.57 2.23
CA GLY A 103 4.20 -7.68 3.18
C GLY A 103 5.55 -8.21 3.66
N PHE A 104 6.55 -7.35 3.63
CA PHE A 104 7.92 -7.65 4.03
C PHE A 104 8.33 -6.67 5.12
N VAL A 105 8.75 -7.18 6.27
CA VAL A 105 9.18 -6.37 7.41
C VAL A 105 10.67 -6.54 7.62
N ASN A 106 11.41 -5.44 7.60
CA ASN A 106 12.82 -5.41 7.94
C ASN A 106 12.95 -5.67 9.44
N THR A 107 13.49 -6.81 9.82
CA THR A 107 13.51 -7.24 11.21
C THR A 107 14.78 -7.98 11.60
N ASN A 108 15.05 -8.00 12.90
CA ASN A 108 16.08 -8.83 13.53
C ASN A 108 15.54 -10.23 13.83
N ASN A 109 16.43 -11.08 14.31
CA ASN A 109 16.06 -12.32 14.99
C ASN A 109 15.13 -12.02 16.17
N ASN A 110 14.24 -12.94 16.52
CA ASN A 110 13.36 -12.86 17.68
C ASN A 110 12.20 -11.85 17.60
N PHE A 111 11.87 -11.34 16.41
CA PHE A 111 10.63 -10.60 16.19
C PHE A 111 9.68 -11.45 15.32
N TYR A 112 8.56 -11.84 15.89
CA TYR A 112 7.58 -12.73 15.24
C TYR A 112 6.22 -12.08 15.02
N ASP A 113 5.99 -10.88 15.59
CA ASP A 113 4.72 -10.15 15.48
C ASP A 113 4.62 -9.36 14.15
N ILE A 114 5.10 -9.99 13.09
CA ILE A 114 5.07 -9.46 11.72
C ILE A 114 3.64 -9.21 11.22
N PRO A 115 2.66 -10.09 11.53
CA PRO A 115 1.27 -9.83 11.15
C PRO A 115 0.73 -8.51 11.69
N PHE A 116 1.08 -8.12 12.91
CA PHE A 116 0.68 -6.84 13.49
C PHE A 116 1.18 -5.66 12.64
N VAL A 117 2.42 -5.69 12.19
CA VAL A 117 3.01 -4.63 11.36
C VAL A 117 2.27 -4.49 10.04
N ILE A 118 2.03 -5.60 9.34
CA ILE A 118 1.35 -5.60 8.04
C ILE A 118 -0.16 -5.29 8.18
N ASN A 119 -0.73 -5.47 9.35
CA ASN A 119 -2.10 -5.01 9.63
C ASN A 119 -2.29 -3.51 9.36
N GLY A 120 -1.25 -2.69 9.47
CA GLY A 120 -1.33 -1.28 9.08
C GLY A 120 -1.83 -1.10 7.65
N ALA A 121 -1.31 -1.87 6.72
CA ALA A 121 -1.77 -1.87 5.33
C ALA A 121 -3.14 -2.54 5.17
N SER A 122 -3.32 -3.71 5.74
CA SER A 122 -4.57 -4.48 5.62
C SER A 122 -5.77 -3.72 6.17
N ASP A 123 -5.60 -3.10 7.34
CA ASP A 123 -6.66 -2.32 7.98
C ASP A 123 -7.02 -1.08 7.13
N LEU A 124 -6.03 -0.38 6.61
CA LEU A 124 -6.27 0.77 5.74
C LEU A 124 -7.02 0.38 4.47
N ILE A 125 -6.58 -0.65 3.77
CA ILE A 125 -7.21 -1.15 2.54
C ILE A 125 -8.68 -1.56 2.81
N LYS A 126 -8.93 -2.29 3.89
CA LYS A 126 -10.28 -2.68 4.29
C LYS A 126 -11.15 -1.49 4.68
N ASN A 127 -10.60 -0.53 5.41
CA ASN A 127 -11.34 0.66 5.82
C ASN A 127 -11.72 1.54 4.63
N ILE A 128 -10.88 1.65 3.62
CA ILE A 128 -11.14 2.46 2.41
C ILE A 128 -12.05 1.72 1.44
N LEU A 129 -11.76 0.46 1.12
CA LEU A 129 -12.44 -0.29 0.07
C LEU A 129 -13.60 -1.16 0.60
N LYS A 130 -13.79 -1.25 1.92
CA LYS A 130 -14.82 -2.07 2.56
C LYS A 130 -14.71 -3.54 2.11
N GLU A 131 -15.78 -4.13 1.63
CA GLU A 131 -15.79 -5.53 1.17
C GLU A 131 -14.82 -5.79 0.01
N LYS A 132 -14.61 -4.80 -0.85
CA LYS A 132 -13.62 -4.88 -1.94
C LYS A 132 -12.18 -4.90 -1.44
N GLY A 133 -11.95 -4.52 -0.21
CA GLY A 133 -10.64 -4.54 0.44
C GLY A 133 -10.30 -5.86 1.13
N ILE A 134 -11.20 -6.81 1.19
CA ILE A 134 -10.93 -8.15 1.75
C ILE A 134 -9.97 -8.88 0.81
N HIS A 135 -8.83 -9.30 1.32
CA HIS A 135 -7.71 -9.81 0.53
C HIS A 135 -7.03 -10.99 1.19
N THR A 136 -6.28 -11.75 0.40
CA THR A 136 -5.29 -12.71 0.89
C THR A 136 -3.96 -12.00 1.11
N ARG A 137 -3.09 -12.55 1.95
CA ARG A 137 -1.76 -11.98 2.14
C ARG A 137 -0.72 -12.99 2.58
N THR A 138 0.54 -12.62 2.38
CA THR A 138 1.69 -13.16 3.09
C THR A 138 2.38 -12.02 3.83
N ALA A 139 2.80 -12.25 5.06
CA ALA A 139 3.53 -11.29 5.88
C ALA A 139 4.76 -11.98 6.47
N ILE A 140 5.95 -11.58 6.05
CA ILE A 140 7.21 -12.21 6.44
C ILE A 140 8.25 -11.19 6.87
N GLY A 141 9.17 -11.64 7.73
CA GLY A 141 10.36 -10.88 8.08
C GLY A 141 11.48 -11.13 7.08
N VAL A 142 12.23 -10.08 6.78
CA VAL A 142 13.42 -10.12 5.93
C VAL A 142 14.60 -9.47 6.65
N TYR A 143 15.80 -9.83 6.26
CA TYR A 143 17.00 -9.32 6.92
C TYR A 143 17.25 -7.84 6.63
N ASN A 144 16.99 -7.39 5.42
CA ASN A 144 17.05 -5.98 5.03
C ASN A 144 16.11 -5.68 3.85
N LEU A 145 15.85 -4.40 3.64
CA LEU A 145 15.05 -3.88 2.53
C LEU A 145 15.80 -2.75 1.82
N PRO A 146 15.45 -2.45 0.56
CA PRO A 146 16.04 -1.32 -0.16
C PRO A 146 15.91 -0.02 0.63
N LEU A 147 16.93 0.83 0.57
CA LEU A 147 17.01 2.11 1.28
C LEU A 147 16.85 1.99 2.81
N ASN A 148 17.15 0.81 3.36
CA ASN A 148 16.92 0.52 4.77
C ASN A 148 15.47 0.74 5.21
N ALA A 149 14.51 0.57 4.30
CA ALA A 149 13.10 0.69 4.61
C ALA A 149 12.68 -0.28 5.72
N SER A 150 11.75 0.12 6.57
CA SER A 150 11.22 -0.75 7.63
C SER A 150 10.21 -1.75 7.11
N VAL A 151 9.49 -1.41 6.05
CA VAL A 151 8.44 -2.24 5.44
C VAL A 151 8.44 -2.06 3.93
N GLU A 152 8.10 -3.11 3.21
CA GLU A 152 7.80 -3.07 1.78
C GLU A 152 6.55 -3.92 1.50
N ILE A 153 5.67 -3.44 0.63
CA ILE A 153 4.43 -4.15 0.31
C ILE A 153 4.16 -4.06 -1.18
N ASP A 154 3.87 -5.19 -1.81
CA ASP A 154 3.31 -5.26 -3.16
C ASP A 154 1.85 -5.73 -3.14
N ALA A 155 1.14 -5.58 -4.24
CA ALA A 155 -0.27 -5.89 -4.29
C ALA A 155 -0.74 -6.36 -5.68
N VAL A 156 -1.86 -7.07 -5.67
CA VAL A 156 -2.61 -7.41 -6.88
C VAL A 156 -4.07 -7.05 -6.67
N PHE A 157 -4.64 -6.32 -7.64
CA PHE A 157 -6.06 -5.92 -7.65
C PHE A 157 -6.78 -6.52 -8.85
N LEU A 158 -8.06 -6.81 -8.66
CA LEU A 158 -8.99 -7.09 -9.74
C LEU A 158 -9.72 -5.80 -10.09
N ILE A 159 -9.70 -5.42 -11.35
CA ILE A 159 -10.34 -4.21 -11.87
C ILE A 159 -11.29 -4.52 -13.03
N LYS A 160 -12.18 -3.57 -13.34
CA LYS A 160 -13.07 -3.68 -14.49
C LYS A 160 -12.36 -3.35 -15.80
#